data_41d4f46df66703fa0e52743378d84a5c
#
_entry.id   41d4f46df66703fa0e52743378d84a5c
#
_cell.length_a   1.000
_cell.length_b   1.000
_cell.length_c   1.000
_cell.angle_alpha   90.00
_cell.angle_beta   90.00
_cell.angle_gamma   90.00
#
_symmetry.space_group_name_H-M   'P 1'
#
loop_
_entity.id
_entity.type
_entity.pdbx_description
1 polymer ?
#
loop_
_entity_poly.entity_id
_entity_poly.type
_entity_poly.pdbx_seq_one_letter_code
_entity_poly.pdbx_strand_id
1 'polypeptide(L)'
;MDKKLRRSVPRGAMESGRLTSAGALIYCRTTHRYLFLLRNGDRHDGTWGLVGGKIEKNETVVEGLNREIAEELSGVIKDAKLIPIEKFTSDSGHFEYHTFQITVDEEFVPILNQEHRGYCWVELKDHPKPLHPGVWRTFKFSSVIDKIKTLETVV
;
A
#
# COMPACT_ATOMS: atom_id res chain seq x y z
N MET A 1 19.68 -11.92 -0.49
CA MET A 1 19.19 -12.26 0.10
C MET A 1 18.84 -12.56 0.47
N ASP A 2 18.70 -12.34 -0.13
CA ASP A 2 17.96 -12.55 0.41
C ASP A 2 17.48 -12.50 0.93
N LYS A 3 17.33 -12.41 0.47
CA LYS A 3 16.60 -12.38 0.92
C LYS A 3 16.23 -13.11 1.54
N LYS A 4 16.31 -13.43 1.40
CA LYS A 4 15.83 -14.08 1.96
C LYS A 4 15.83 -14.52 2.87
N LEU A 5 16.19 -14.39 2.65
CA LEU A 5 16.09 -14.68 3.62
C LEU A 5 16.16 -14.66 4.47
N ARG A 6 16.50 -14.63 4.41
CA ARG A 6 16.50 -14.48 5.16
C ARG A 6 16.10 -14.51 5.71
N ARG A 7 15.85 -14.44 5.48
CA ARG A 7 15.24 -14.16 5.83
C ARG A 7 14.78 -13.96 6.19
N SER A 8 15.01 -13.90 4.91
CA SER A 8 14.88 -13.40 5.83
C SER A 8 13.87 -12.72 6.48
N VAL A 9 13.62 -12.90 7.44
CA VAL A 9 12.67 -12.26 8.32
C VAL A 9 13.31 -10.97 8.84
N PRO A 10 12.57 -9.85 8.82
CA PRO A 10 13.06 -8.62 9.39
C PRO A 10 13.35 -8.83 10.87
N ARG A 11 14.50 -8.41 11.31
CA ARG A 11 14.92 -8.67 12.68
C ARG A 11 13.99 -8.02 13.71
N GLY A 12 13.50 -6.81 13.42
CA GLY A 12 12.58 -6.16 14.33
C GLY A 12 11.29 -6.93 14.49
N ALA A 13 10.78 -7.48 13.38
CA ALA A 13 9.57 -8.30 13.42
C ALA A 13 9.83 -9.59 14.19
N MET A 14 11.02 -10.19 14.03
CA MET A 14 11.38 -11.39 14.78
C MET A 14 11.40 -11.12 16.28
N GLU A 15 11.99 -9.99 16.66
CA GLU A 15 12.07 -9.64 18.07
C GLU A 15 10.69 -9.45 18.70
N SER A 16 9.77 -8.86 17.94
CA SER A 16 8.42 -8.63 18.41
C SER A 16 7.48 -9.78 18.08
N GLY A 17 7.95 -10.72 17.24
CA GLY A 17 7.09 -11.78 16.74
C GLY A 17 6.09 -11.30 15.72
N ARG A 18 6.37 -10.17 15.04
CA ARG A 18 5.41 -9.55 14.14
C ARG A 18 6.07 -9.02 12.89
N LEU A 19 5.42 -9.27 11.75
CA LEU A 19 5.77 -8.66 10.46
C LEU A 19 4.84 -7.49 10.23
N THR A 20 5.40 -6.35 9.87
CA THR A 20 4.62 -5.14 9.65
C THR A 20 4.80 -4.67 8.20
N SER A 21 3.70 -4.37 7.55
CA SER A 21 3.68 -3.80 6.20
C SER A 21 2.73 -2.62 6.17
N ALA A 22 2.87 -1.79 5.16
CA ALA A 22 1.99 -0.64 4.98
C ALA A 22 1.75 -0.38 3.50
N GLY A 23 0.59 0.18 3.20
CA GLY A 23 0.23 0.55 1.83
C GLY A 23 -0.47 1.89 1.79
N ALA A 24 -0.33 2.55 0.65
CA ALA A 24 -0.94 3.86 0.42
C ALA A 24 -1.95 3.77 -0.71
N LEU A 25 -3.18 4.16 -0.41
CA LEU A 25 -4.25 4.31 -1.38
C LEU A 25 -4.16 5.76 -1.88
N ILE A 26 -3.72 5.94 -3.12
CA ILE A 26 -3.46 7.27 -3.67
C ILE A 26 -4.67 7.74 -4.45
N TYR A 27 -5.29 8.80 -3.95
CA TYR A 27 -6.53 9.36 -4.48
C TYR A 27 -6.26 10.65 -5.23
N CYS A 28 -6.78 10.75 -6.46
CA CYS A 28 -6.71 11.97 -7.24
C CYS A 28 -7.99 12.79 -7.03
N ARG A 29 -7.84 13.96 -6.43
CA ARG A 29 -8.96 14.80 -6.04
C ARG A 29 -9.77 15.31 -7.22
N THR A 30 -9.12 15.58 -8.34
CA THR A 30 -9.80 16.15 -9.50
C THR A 30 -10.55 15.12 -10.35
N THR A 31 -10.08 13.87 -10.36
CA THR A 31 -10.70 12.83 -11.16
C THR A 31 -11.52 11.84 -10.34
N HIS A 32 -11.35 11.87 -9.00
CA HIS A 32 -12.00 10.93 -8.08
C HIS A 32 -11.56 9.49 -8.32
N ARG A 33 -10.34 9.30 -8.81
CA ARG A 33 -9.82 7.97 -9.13
C ARG A 33 -8.64 7.63 -8.24
N TYR A 34 -8.38 6.34 -8.11
CA TYR A 34 -7.35 5.77 -7.26
C TYR A 34 -6.32 5.02 -8.08
N LEU A 35 -5.07 5.05 -7.62
CA LEU A 35 -3.97 4.37 -8.28
C LEU A 35 -3.84 2.94 -7.76
N PHE A 36 -3.80 1.98 -8.67
CA PHE A 36 -3.47 0.59 -8.36
C PHE A 36 -2.29 0.17 -9.21
N LEU A 37 -1.43 -0.65 -8.64
CA LEU A 37 -0.22 -1.14 -9.32
C LEU A 37 -0.33 -2.64 -9.54
N LEU A 38 0.04 -3.08 -10.75
CA LEU A 38 0.03 -4.50 -11.12
C LEU A 38 1.35 -5.12 -10.71
N ARG A 39 1.28 -6.10 -9.83
CA ARG A 39 2.47 -6.74 -9.28
C ARG A 39 3.16 -7.63 -10.30
N ASN A 40 4.48 -7.61 -10.26
CA ASN A 40 5.34 -8.40 -11.13
C ASN A 40 6.36 -9.09 -10.23
N GLY A 41 6.44 -10.41 -10.31
CA GLY A 41 7.43 -11.14 -9.50
C GLY A 41 6.86 -12.41 -8.90
N ASP A 42 7.56 -12.93 -7.89
CA ASP A 42 7.26 -14.24 -7.36
C ASP A 42 6.01 -14.31 -6.50
N ARG A 43 5.75 -13.24 -5.74
CA ARG A 43 4.62 -13.26 -4.81
C ARG A 43 3.47 -12.43 -5.33
N HIS A 44 2.32 -13.09 -5.42
CA HIS A 44 1.08 -12.44 -5.85
C HIS A 44 1.21 -11.78 -7.24
N ASP A 45 2.02 -12.39 -8.10
CA ASP A 45 2.19 -11.91 -9.46
C ASP A 45 0.84 -11.80 -10.16
N GLY A 46 0.65 -10.72 -10.90
CA GLY A 46 -0.58 -10.52 -11.65
C GLY A 46 -1.74 -10.00 -10.82
N THR A 47 -1.52 -9.67 -9.55
CA THR A 47 -2.57 -9.06 -8.73
C THR A 47 -2.33 -7.56 -8.64
N TRP A 48 -3.41 -6.82 -8.36
CA TRP A 48 -3.37 -5.37 -8.25
C TRP A 48 -3.32 -4.97 -6.79
N GLY A 49 -2.35 -4.13 -6.45
CA GLY A 49 -2.14 -3.72 -5.08
C GLY A 49 -1.94 -2.22 -4.95
N LEU A 50 -1.66 -1.83 -3.71
CA LEU A 50 -1.36 -0.46 -3.37
C LEU A 50 0.15 -0.24 -3.41
N VAL A 51 0.55 1.03 -3.42
CA VAL A 51 1.96 1.38 -3.25
C VAL A 51 2.34 1.09 -1.80
N GLY A 52 3.46 0.40 -1.59
CA GLY A 52 3.88 0.12 -0.22
C GLY A 52 4.69 -1.14 -0.12
N GLY A 53 4.93 -1.57 1.11
CA GLY A 53 5.72 -2.77 1.34
C GLY A 53 6.03 -2.98 2.81
N LYS A 54 7.06 -3.78 3.05
CA LYS A 54 7.45 -4.18 4.38
C LYS A 54 8.16 -3.05 5.11
N ILE A 55 7.81 -2.88 6.38
CA ILE A 55 8.45 -1.90 7.26
C ILE A 55 9.67 -2.57 7.88
N GLU A 56 10.81 -1.89 7.82
CA GLU A 56 12.05 -2.45 8.33
C GLU A 56 12.24 -2.17 9.81
N LYS A 57 13.17 -2.89 10.41
CA LYS A 57 13.35 -2.91 11.86
C LYS A 57 13.50 -1.53 12.48
N ASN A 58 14.26 -0.67 11.83
CA ASN A 58 14.61 0.63 12.43
C ASN A 58 13.75 1.77 11.92
N GLU A 59 12.61 1.45 11.32
CA GLU A 59 11.71 2.43 10.75
C GLU A 59 10.41 2.50 11.53
N THR A 60 9.83 3.70 11.62
CA THR A 60 8.42 3.80 11.97
C THR A 60 7.61 3.40 10.74
N VAL A 61 6.31 3.15 10.94
CA VAL A 61 5.43 2.80 9.83
C VAL A 61 5.44 3.90 8.78
N VAL A 62 5.38 5.16 9.20
CA VAL A 62 5.37 6.30 8.27
C VAL A 62 6.69 6.40 7.51
N GLU A 63 7.82 6.22 8.21
CA GLU A 63 9.12 6.26 7.55
C GLU A 63 9.25 5.16 6.51
N GLY A 64 8.85 3.94 6.86
CA GLY A 64 8.93 2.82 5.95
C GLY A 64 8.03 3.00 4.74
N LEU A 65 6.82 3.49 4.95
CA LEU A 65 5.91 3.71 3.84
C LEU A 65 6.43 4.81 2.90
N ASN A 66 6.96 5.90 3.46
CA ASN A 66 7.54 6.95 2.63
C ASN A 66 8.73 6.43 1.81
N ARG A 67 9.55 5.56 2.40
CA ARG A 67 10.65 4.93 1.68
C ARG A 67 10.14 4.07 0.53
N GLU A 68 9.11 3.25 0.79
CA GLU A 68 8.53 2.40 -0.25
C GLU A 68 7.91 3.23 -1.37
N ILE A 69 7.21 4.32 -1.03
CA ILE A 69 6.63 5.21 -2.03
C ILE A 69 7.73 5.77 -2.93
N ALA A 70 8.83 6.21 -2.34
CA ALA A 70 9.95 6.76 -3.11
C ALA A 70 10.56 5.70 -4.02
N GLU A 71 10.72 4.48 -3.52
CA GLU A 71 11.30 3.40 -4.30
C GLU A 71 10.38 2.95 -5.44
N GLU A 72 9.08 2.83 -5.17
CA GLU A 72 8.16 2.28 -6.15
C GLU A 72 7.66 3.31 -7.16
N LEU A 73 7.65 4.57 -6.79
CA LEU A 73 7.19 5.64 -7.68
C LEU A 73 8.31 6.59 -8.07
N SER A 74 9.56 6.23 -7.78
CA SER A 74 10.75 6.97 -8.21
C SER A 74 10.69 8.46 -7.88
N GLY A 75 10.15 8.78 -6.70
CA GLY A 75 10.16 10.15 -6.20
C GLY A 75 9.12 11.07 -6.80
N VAL A 76 8.12 10.53 -7.51
CA VAL A 76 7.05 11.37 -8.08
C VAL A 76 6.26 12.07 -6.99
N ILE A 77 6.06 11.41 -5.84
CA ILE A 77 5.35 11.98 -4.70
C ILE A 77 6.38 12.30 -3.62
N LYS A 78 6.34 13.54 -3.10
CA LYS A 78 7.22 13.98 -2.03
C LYS A 78 6.40 14.58 -0.90
N ASP A 79 6.85 14.33 0.33
CA ASP A 79 6.26 14.93 1.52
C ASP A 79 4.74 14.73 1.58
N ALA A 80 4.30 13.52 1.24
CA ALA A 80 2.89 13.21 1.19
C ALA A 80 2.30 13.20 2.60
N LYS A 81 1.09 13.76 2.72
CA LYS A 81 0.34 13.67 3.97
C LYS A 81 -0.33 12.31 4.01
N LEU A 82 0.02 11.51 5.01
CA LEU A 82 -0.52 10.16 5.17
C LEU A 82 -1.68 10.19 6.15
N ILE A 83 -2.87 9.86 5.68
CA ILE A 83 -4.07 9.82 6.52
C ILE A 83 -4.37 8.36 6.83
N PRO A 84 -4.31 7.94 8.12
CA PRO A 84 -4.57 6.54 8.46
C PRO A 84 -6.00 6.12 8.13
N ILE A 85 -6.15 4.98 7.48
CA ILE A 85 -7.45 4.41 7.17
C ILE A 85 -7.73 3.22 8.07
N GLU A 86 -6.80 2.27 8.12
CA GLU A 86 -7.04 1.04 8.85
C GLU A 86 -5.72 0.44 9.32
N LYS A 87 -5.79 -0.24 10.47
CA LYS A 87 -4.72 -1.10 10.94
C LYS A 87 -5.31 -2.49 11.09
N PHE A 88 -4.79 -3.44 10.32
CA PHE A 88 -5.20 -4.82 10.41
C PHE A 88 -4.15 -5.62 11.17
N THR A 89 -4.59 -6.43 12.11
CA THR A 89 -3.70 -7.35 12.83
C THR A 89 -4.27 -8.75 12.66
N SER A 90 -3.41 -9.70 12.27
CA SER A 90 -3.85 -11.09 12.10
C SER A 90 -4.24 -11.68 13.46
N ASP A 91 -5.03 -12.76 13.42
CA ASP A 91 -5.48 -13.41 14.65
C ASP A 91 -4.31 -13.86 15.53
N SER A 92 -3.23 -14.31 14.90
CA SER A 92 -2.03 -14.74 15.65
C SER A 92 -1.24 -13.57 16.23
N GLY A 93 -1.51 -12.35 15.74
CA GLY A 93 -0.73 -11.17 16.12
C GLY A 93 0.62 -11.09 15.43
N HIS A 94 0.94 -11.99 14.51
CA HIS A 94 2.26 -12.03 13.87
C HIS A 94 2.34 -11.15 12.63
N PHE A 95 1.20 -10.69 12.11
CA PHE A 95 1.19 -9.84 10.93
C PHE A 95 0.33 -8.62 11.17
N GLU A 96 0.83 -7.47 10.76
CA GLU A 96 0.15 -6.19 10.92
C GLU A 96 0.25 -5.43 9.61
N TYR A 97 -0.87 -4.88 9.13
CA TYR A 97 -0.88 -4.11 7.90
C TYR A 97 -1.57 -2.78 8.13
N HIS A 98 -0.89 -1.71 7.74
CA HIS A 98 -1.41 -0.34 7.90
C HIS A 98 -1.77 0.23 6.54
N THR A 99 -2.98 0.74 6.40
CA THR A 99 -3.44 1.37 5.17
C THR A 99 -3.61 2.86 5.41
N PHE A 100 -3.05 3.65 4.51
CA PHE A 100 -3.14 5.12 4.56
C PHE A 100 -3.70 5.63 3.25
N GLN A 101 -4.27 6.83 3.28
CA GLN A 101 -4.66 7.53 2.07
C GLN A 101 -3.72 8.69 1.84
N ILE A 102 -3.37 8.90 0.57
CA ILE A 102 -2.64 10.06 0.09
C ILE A 102 -3.52 10.73 -0.95
N THR A 103 -3.63 12.06 -0.90
CA THR A 103 -4.40 12.80 -1.90
C THR A 103 -3.44 13.57 -2.79
N VAL A 104 -3.64 13.47 -4.10
CA VAL A 104 -2.91 14.25 -5.09
C VAL A 104 -3.91 15.07 -5.89
N ASP A 105 -3.46 16.17 -6.47
CA ASP A 105 -4.33 17.05 -7.24
C ASP A 105 -4.54 16.55 -8.66
N GLU A 106 -3.56 15.86 -9.22
CA GLU A 106 -3.65 15.38 -10.60
C GLU A 106 -3.07 13.98 -10.69
N GLU A 107 -3.63 13.20 -11.61
CA GLU A 107 -3.07 11.89 -11.91
C GLU A 107 -1.71 12.05 -12.54
N PHE A 108 -0.86 11.07 -12.34
CA PHE A 108 0.47 11.07 -12.92
C PHE A 108 0.74 9.69 -13.51
N VAL A 109 1.75 9.62 -14.39
CA VAL A 109 2.23 8.35 -14.92
C VAL A 109 3.37 7.91 -13.97
N PRO A 110 3.15 6.84 -13.20
CA PRO A 110 4.19 6.39 -12.28
C PRO A 110 5.39 5.82 -13.05
N ILE A 111 6.57 6.04 -12.50
CA ILE A 111 7.79 5.43 -13.03
C ILE A 111 8.00 4.18 -12.19
N LEU A 112 7.65 3.03 -12.77
CA LEU A 112 7.63 1.76 -12.03
C LEU A 112 9.03 1.14 -11.99
N ASN A 113 9.29 0.39 -10.91
CA ASN A 113 10.50 -0.44 -10.81
C ASN A 113 10.11 -1.87 -11.18
N GLN A 114 11.04 -2.83 -10.97
CA GLN A 114 10.82 -4.21 -11.41
C GLN A 114 9.74 -4.94 -10.61
N GLU A 115 9.26 -4.36 -9.51
CA GLU A 115 8.24 -5.01 -8.69
C GLU A 115 6.84 -4.85 -9.26
N HIS A 116 6.67 -3.94 -10.22
CA HIS A 116 5.38 -3.69 -10.84
C HIS A 116 5.54 -3.54 -12.35
N ARG A 117 4.55 -4.08 -13.11
CA ARG A 117 4.60 -4.02 -14.57
C ARG A 117 3.43 -3.25 -15.18
N GLY A 118 2.60 -2.63 -14.36
CA GLY A 118 1.49 -1.84 -14.87
C GLY A 118 0.82 -1.04 -13.79
N TYR A 119 -0.05 -0.15 -14.19
CA TYR A 119 -0.81 0.68 -13.26
C TYR A 119 -2.14 1.07 -13.89
N CYS A 120 -3.08 1.48 -13.05
CA CYS A 120 -4.32 2.09 -13.52
C CYS A 120 -4.83 3.09 -12.51
N TRP A 121 -5.55 4.08 -13.02
CA TRP A 121 -6.32 5.03 -12.21
C TRP A 121 -7.78 4.72 -12.46
N VAL A 122 -8.51 4.35 -11.42
CA VAL A 122 -9.93 3.96 -11.54
C VAL A 122 -10.69 4.44 -10.32
N GLU A 123 -12.01 4.60 -10.47
CA GLU A 123 -12.85 4.86 -9.32
C GLU A 123 -12.86 3.63 -8.42
N LEU A 124 -13.11 3.84 -7.15
CA LEU A 124 -13.02 2.74 -6.18
C LEU A 124 -13.92 1.57 -6.56
N LYS A 125 -15.14 1.86 -7.03
CA LYS A 125 -16.10 0.82 -7.41
C LYS A 125 -15.63 0.00 -8.61
N ASP A 126 -14.70 0.53 -9.39
CA ASP A 126 -14.22 -0.12 -10.61
C ASP A 126 -12.80 -0.67 -10.43
N HIS A 127 -12.40 -0.95 -9.19
CA HIS A 127 -11.05 -1.43 -8.92
C HIS A 127 -10.73 -2.64 -9.79
N PRO A 128 -9.45 -2.79 -10.19
CA PRO A 128 -9.07 -3.89 -11.07
C PRO A 128 -9.11 -5.23 -10.32
N LYS A 129 -9.10 -6.31 -11.08
CA LYS A 129 -9.16 -7.67 -10.52
C LYS A 129 -8.10 -8.52 -11.19
N PRO A 130 -7.51 -9.47 -10.47
CA PRO A 130 -7.73 -9.76 -9.07
C PRO A 130 -6.95 -8.79 -8.18
N LEU A 131 -7.51 -8.48 -7.02
CA LEU A 131 -6.81 -7.67 -6.03
C LEU A 131 -5.82 -8.51 -5.26
N HIS A 132 -4.73 -7.90 -4.85
CA HIS A 132 -3.82 -8.50 -3.88
C HIS A 132 -4.65 -8.92 -2.65
N PRO A 133 -4.38 -10.11 -2.06
CA PRO A 133 -5.23 -10.61 -0.96
C PRO A 133 -5.39 -9.63 0.19
N GLY A 134 -4.34 -8.88 0.54
CA GLY A 134 -4.42 -7.91 1.61
C GLY A 134 -5.37 -6.76 1.29
N VAL A 135 -5.31 -6.28 0.05
CA VAL A 135 -6.20 -5.20 -0.40
C VAL A 135 -7.64 -5.70 -0.44
N TRP A 136 -7.83 -6.91 -0.97
CA TRP A 136 -9.15 -7.52 -1.04
C TRP A 136 -9.78 -7.61 0.35
N ARG A 137 -9.00 -8.05 1.33
CA ARG A 137 -9.48 -8.17 2.71
C ARG A 137 -9.88 -6.81 3.26
N THR A 138 -9.04 -5.79 3.05
CA THR A 138 -9.34 -4.45 3.51
C THR A 138 -10.63 -3.93 2.92
N PHE A 139 -10.83 -4.15 1.61
CA PHE A 139 -12.03 -3.64 0.93
C PHE A 139 -13.30 -4.41 1.26
N LYS A 140 -13.19 -5.56 1.91
CA LYS A 140 -14.39 -6.32 2.33
C LYS A 140 -15.16 -5.62 3.44
N PHE A 141 -14.49 -4.80 4.23
CA PHE A 141 -15.14 -4.19 5.39
C PHE A 141 -15.85 -2.92 4.94
N SER A 142 -17.19 -2.91 5.13
CA SER A 142 -17.97 -1.73 4.75
C SER A 142 -17.54 -0.50 5.52
N SER A 143 -17.11 -0.66 6.77
CA SER A 143 -16.62 0.47 7.56
C SER A 143 -15.39 1.12 6.95
N VAL A 144 -14.51 0.33 6.34
CA VAL A 144 -13.32 0.85 5.67
C VAL A 144 -13.74 1.61 4.41
N ILE A 145 -14.62 1.02 3.60
CA ILE A 145 -15.12 1.66 2.39
C ILE A 145 -15.82 2.97 2.73
N ASP A 146 -16.63 2.98 3.80
CA ASP A 146 -17.33 4.20 4.23
C ASP A 146 -16.34 5.28 4.63
N LYS A 147 -15.28 4.90 5.32
CA LYS A 147 -14.24 5.87 5.71
C LYS A 147 -13.54 6.44 4.49
N ILE A 148 -13.20 5.59 3.51
CA ILE A 148 -12.58 6.04 2.28
C ILE A 148 -13.48 7.04 1.57
N LYS A 149 -14.76 6.72 1.43
CA LYS A 149 -15.72 7.61 0.77
C LYS A 149 -15.87 8.94 1.51
N THR A 150 -15.87 8.89 2.84
CA THR A 150 -15.94 10.11 3.63
C THR A 150 -14.72 11.00 3.37
N LEU A 151 -13.54 10.39 3.30
CA LEU A 151 -12.32 11.15 3.02
C LEU A 151 -12.38 11.83 1.65
N GLU A 152 -13.06 11.22 0.66
CA GLU A 152 -13.21 11.83 -0.66
C GLU A 152 -13.93 13.17 -0.60
N THR A 153 -14.76 13.37 0.41
CA THR A 153 -15.56 14.60 0.52
C THR A 153 -14.82 15.71 1.28
N VAL A 154 -13.74 15.39 1.99
CA VAL A 154 -13.07 16.37 2.84
C VAL A 154 -11.64 16.69 2.41
N VAL A 155 -11.13 16.03 1.38
CA VAL A 155 -9.77 16.28 0.90
C VAL A 155 -9.75 17.05 -0.41
#